data_5b9fdcb1a041b1238e4a7159c03fef69
#
_entry.id   5b9fdcb1a041b1238e4a7159c03fef69
#
_cell.length_a   1.000
_cell.length_b   1.000
_cell.length_c   1.000
_cell.angle_alpha   90.00
_cell.angle_beta   90.00
_cell.angle_gamma   90.00
#
_symmetry.space_group_name_H-M   'P 1'
#
loop_
_entity.id
_entity.type
_entity.pdbx_description
1 polymer ?
#
loop_
_entity_poly.entity_id
_entity_poly.type
_entity_poly.pdbx_seq_one_letter_code
_entity_poly.pdbx_strand_id
1 'polypeptide(L)'
;MKEQWLEQGYIDFAREGPDNLSINRIGQEIGASRSSFYHHFAEIDLFVDALLARHWEICLEFNTAGKANCKNLIPDLYELLATYPTPLQFSRQLFHHRHIPRFNFVFVKSYEASAKAFVLDLFAEHMDLHLPQDDLNDLFLTLGEAWYSRLDPKDLSADTLRRHAEDILKDLANFMGSGIYSTLRKVL
;
A
#
# COMPACT_ATOMS: atom_id res chain seq x y z
N MET A 1 -26.01 -3.59 8.65
CA MET A 1 -25.43 -2.94 9.87
C MET A 1 -23.96 -3.31 10.08
N LYS A 2 -23.58 -4.61 10.21
CA LYS A 2 -22.14 -4.99 10.36
C LYS A 2 -21.28 -4.44 9.22
N GLU A 3 -21.74 -4.58 7.98
CA GLU A 3 -21.04 -4.09 6.79
C GLU A 3 -20.88 -2.56 6.81
N GLN A 4 -21.86 -1.81 7.21
CA GLN A 4 -21.78 -0.35 7.34
C GLN A 4 -20.70 0.07 8.35
N TRP A 5 -20.56 -0.66 9.48
CA TRP A 5 -19.46 -0.45 10.42
C TRP A 5 -18.09 -0.70 9.76
N LEU A 6 -17.98 -1.77 8.96
CA LEU A 6 -16.73 -2.11 8.26
C LEU A 6 -16.39 -1.07 7.18
N GLU A 7 -17.35 -0.68 6.35
CA GLU A 7 -17.14 0.32 5.30
C GLU A 7 -16.71 1.66 5.87
N GLN A 8 -17.47 2.19 6.85
CA GLN A 8 -17.14 3.47 7.45
C GLN A 8 -15.85 3.40 8.28
N GLY A 9 -15.65 2.31 9.02
CA GLY A 9 -14.42 2.10 9.78
C GLY A 9 -13.18 1.99 8.90
N TYR A 10 -13.32 1.38 7.72
CA TYR A 10 -12.23 1.31 6.75
C TYR A 10 -11.85 2.70 6.21
N ILE A 11 -12.82 3.53 5.88
CA ILE A 11 -12.62 4.93 5.47
C ILE A 11 -11.96 5.73 6.60
N ASP A 12 -12.47 5.59 7.83
CA ASP A 12 -11.94 6.32 8.99
C ASP A 12 -10.51 5.90 9.33
N PHE A 13 -10.22 4.59 9.30
CA PHE A 13 -8.85 4.10 9.50
C PHE A 13 -7.90 4.63 8.43
N ALA A 14 -8.31 4.61 7.17
CA ALA A 14 -7.50 5.15 6.07
C ALA A 14 -7.19 6.64 6.25
N ARG A 15 -8.17 7.43 6.68
CA ARG A 15 -8.06 8.88 6.84
C ARG A 15 -7.30 9.29 8.08
N GLU A 16 -7.65 8.71 9.24
CA GLU A 16 -7.21 9.19 10.57
C GLU A 16 -6.14 8.30 11.21
N GLY A 17 -5.97 7.08 10.73
CA GLY A 17 -5.10 6.06 11.33
C GLY A 17 -5.71 5.33 12.53
N PRO A 18 -5.01 4.28 13.02
CA PRO A 18 -5.51 3.41 14.09
C PRO A 18 -5.71 4.15 15.41
N ASP A 19 -4.85 5.11 15.74
CA ASP A 19 -4.86 5.83 17.03
C ASP A 19 -6.07 6.77 17.17
N ASN A 20 -6.64 7.20 16.04
CA ASN A 20 -7.78 8.12 15.99
C ASN A 20 -9.09 7.44 15.56
N LEU A 21 -9.11 6.11 15.50
CA LEU A 21 -10.30 5.34 15.16
C LEU A 21 -11.37 5.47 16.26
N SER A 22 -12.49 6.13 15.95
CA SER A 22 -13.51 6.47 16.94
C SER A 22 -14.85 5.79 16.65
N ILE A 23 -15.20 4.80 17.49
CA ILE A 23 -16.48 4.08 17.39
C ILE A 23 -17.67 5.02 17.52
N ASN A 24 -17.57 6.07 18.35
CA ASN A 24 -18.65 7.03 18.50
C ASN A 24 -18.85 7.86 17.21
N ARG A 25 -17.77 8.30 16.57
CA ARG A 25 -17.85 9.05 15.31
C ARG A 25 -18.42 8.19 14.20
N ILE A 26 -17.88 6.96 14.03
CA ILE A 26 -18.37 6.01 13.04
C ILE A 26 -19.87 5.74 13.26
N GLY A 27 -20.28 5.49 14.51
CA GLY A 27 -21.69 5.26 14.86
C GLY A 27 -22.60 6.43 14.50
N GLN A 28 -22.16 7.67 14.71
CA GLN A 28 -22.90 8.87 14.31
C GLN A 28 -23.05 8.97 12.79
N GLU A 29 -21.97 8.69 12.05
CA GLU A 29 -21.95 8.77 10.58
C GLU A 29 -22.89 7.73 9.92
N ILE A 30 -22.99 6.52 10.51
CA ILE A 30 -23.87 5.45 9.98
C ILE A 30 -25.25 5.37 10.67
N GLY A 31 -25.54 6.27 11.61
CA GLY A 31 -26.82 6.26 12.36
C GLY A 31 -26.96 5.06 13.30
N ALA A 32 -25.86 4.52 13.83
CA ALA A 32 -25.87 3.33 14.69
C ALA A 32 -25.41 3.63 16.12
N SER A 33 -25.95 2.89 17.09
CA SER A 33 -25.55 3.04 18.49
C SER A 33 -24.25 2.30 18.81
N ARG A 34 -23.54 2.76 19.85
CA ARG A 34 -22.37 2.05 20.39
C ARG A 34 -22.71 0.60 20.82
N SER A 35 -23.92 0.36 21.32
CA SER A 35 -24.38 -0.99 21.66
C SER A 35 -24.44 -1.90 20.43
N SER A 36 -24.86 -1.36 19.26
CA SER A 36 -24.83 -2.09 17.99
C SER A 36 -23.42 -2.50 17.58
N PHE A 37 -22.41 -1.64 17.80
CA PHE A 37 -21.03 -1.99 17.54
C PHE A 37 -20.59 -3.23 18.34
N TYR A 38 -20.76 -3.21 19.67
CA TYR A 38 -20.33 -4.30 20.53
C TYR A 38 -21.11 -5.60 20.31
N HIS A 39 -22.33 -5.51 19.76
CA HIS A 39 -23.06 -6.68 19.31
C HIS A 39 -22.37 -7.38 18.11
N HIS A 40 -21.71 -6.61 17.23
CA HIS A 40 -21.08 -7.15 16.03
C HIS A 40 -19.59 -7.53 16.20
N PHE A 41 -18.84 -6.80 17.02
CA PHE A 41 -17.39 -6.91 17.08
C PHE A 41 -16.84 -7.23 18.48
N ALA A 42 -17.68 -7.30 19.52
CA ALA A 42 -17.30 -7.51 20.92
C ALA A 42 -16.25 -6.49 21.45
N GLU A 43 -15.17 -6.25 20.73
CA GLU A 43 -14.09 -5.32 21.08
C GLU A 43 -13.47 -4.63 19.87
N ILE A 44 -12.73 -3.53 20.12
CA ILE A 44 -12.13 -2.71 19.05
C ILE A 44 -11.04 -3.50 18.29
N ASP A 45 -10.29 -4.34 18.98
CA ASP A 45 -9.23 -5.14 18.34
C ASP A 45 -9.78 -6.09 17.29
N LEU A 46 -10.90 -6.77 17.55
CA LEU A 46 -11.58 -7.61 16.56
C LEU A 46 -12.14 -6.81 15.39
N PHE A 47 -12.55 -5.57 15.64
CA PHE A 47 -12.95 -4.67 14.57
C PHE A 47 -11.77 -4.29 13.67
N VAL A 48 -10.63 -3.93 14.27
CA VAL A 48 -9.40 -3.62 13.53
C VAL A 48 -8.96 -4.84 12.71
N ASP A 49 -9.01 -6.05 13.28
CA ASP A 49 -8.68 -7.28 12.54
C ASP A 49 -9.62 -7.50 11.35
N ALA A 50 -10.90 -7.18 11.50
CA ALA A 50 -11.85 -7.24 10.38
C ALA A 50 -11.55 -6.19 9.30
N LEU A 51 -11.09 -4.98 9.67
CA LEU A 51 -10.63 -3.96 8.71
C LEU A 51 -9.37 -4.42 7.95
N LEU A 52 -8.43 -5.07 8.64
CA LEU A 52 -7.24 -5.65 8.02
C LEU A 52 -7.59 -6.78 7.04
N ALA A 53 -8.56 -7.64 7.41
CA ALA A 53 -9.06 -8.68 6.52
C ALA A 53 -9.73 -8.07 5.26
N ARG A 54 -10.52 -7.03 5.43
CA ARG A 54 -11.14 -6.30 4.30
C ARG A 54 -10.08 -5.68 3.39
N HIS A 55 -9.03 -5.11 3.97
CA HIS A 55 -7.91 -4.56 3.19
C HIS A 55 -7.23 -5.62 2.33
N TRP A 56 -7.05 -6.82 2.87
CA TRP A 56 -6.52 -7.95 2.13
C TRP A 56 -7.41 -8.35 0.93
N GLU A 57 -8.73 -8.41 1.12
CA GLU A 57 -9.68 -8.68 0.02
C GLU A 57 -9.54 -7.65 -1.10
N ILE A 58 -9.51 -6.36 -0.75
CA ILE A 58 -9.33 -5.26 -1.72
C ILE A 58 -7.97 -5.36 -2.44
N CYS A 59 -6.91 -5.78 -1.75
CA CYS A 59 -5.62 -6.05 -2.38
C CYS A 59 -5.72 -7.14 -3.47
N LEU A 60 -6.49 -8.22 -3.24
CA LEU A 60 -6.70 -9.26 -4.23
C LEU A 60 -7.51 -8.76 -5.44
N GLU A 61 -8.51 -7.91 -5.21
CA GLU A 61 -9.26 -7.23 -6.28
C GLU A 61 -8.34 -6.32 -7.11
N PHE A 62 -7.50 -5.51 -6.45
CA PHE A 62 -6.49 -4.66 -7.10
C PHE A 62 -5.51 -5.48 -7.96
N ASN A 63 -5.02 -6.62 -7.43
CA ASN A 63 -4.11 -7.49 -8.18
C ASN A 63 -4.78 -8.09 -9.43
N THR A 64 -6.06 -8.41 -9.34
CA THR A 64 -6.84 -8.90 -10.49
C THR A 64 -6.98 -7.80 -11.54
N ALA A 65 -7.32 -6.58 -11.12
CA ALA A 65 -7.41 -5.42 -12.01
C ALA A 65 -6.05 -5.07 -12.63
N GLY A 66 -4.97 -5.13 -11.84
CA GLY A 66 -3.60 -4.86 -12.31
C GLY A 66 -3.14 -5.81 -13.40
N LYS A 67 -3.33 -7.13 -13.19
CA LYS A 67 -3.03 -8.14 -14.23
C LYS A 67 -3.78 -7.92 -15.53
N ALA A 68 -5.02 -7.46 -15.45
CA ALA A 68 -5.86 -7.26 -16.62
C ALA A 68 -5.52 -5.98 -17.40
N ASN A 69 -5.10 -4.91 -16.72
CA ASN A 69 -5.06 -3.57 -17.29
C ASN A 69 -3.65 -2.98 -17.40
N CYS A 70 -2.71 -3.32 -16.49
CA CYS A 70 -1.36 -2.77 -16.52
C CYS A 70 -0.48 -3.53 -17.52
N LYS A 71 0.09 -2.81 -18.47
CA LYS A 71 1.08 -3.31 -19.45
C LYS A 71 2.45 -2.70 -19.20
N ASN A 72 2.48 -1.52 -18.59
CA ASN A 72 3.69 -0.78 -18.27
C ASN A 72 3.70 -0.39 -16.80
N LEU A 73 4.89 -0.32 -16.20
CA LEU A 73 5.00 0.20 -14.84
C LEU A 73 4.52 1.67 -14.78
N ILE A 74 4.94 2.46 -15.74
CA ILE A 74 4.56 3.86 -15.92
C ILE A 74 3.96 4.01 -17.33
N PRO A 75 2.75 4.57 -17.47
CA PRO A 75 1.92 5.18 -16.43
C PRO A 75 0.95 4.22 -15.72
N ASP A 76 0.68 3.02 -16.26
CA ASP A 76 -0.51 2.19 -16.02
C ASP A 76 -0.73 1.88 -14.53
N LEU A 77 0.36 1.50 -13.81
CA LEU A 77 0.27 1.20 -12.37
C LEU A 77 -0.22 2.40 -11.57
N TYR A 78 0.27 3.60 -11.87
CA TYR A 78 -0.06 4.81 -11.10
C TYR A 78 -1.46 5.35 -11.45
N GLU A 79 -1.90 5.16 -12.68
CA GLU A 79 -3.27 5.42 -13.09
C GLU A 79 -4.23 4.47 -12.36
N LEU A 80 -3.90 3.18 -12.28
CA LEU A 80 -4.69 2.21 -11.51
C LEU A 80 -4.69 2.55 -10.02
N LEU A 81 -3.53 2.84 -9.40
CA LEU A 81 -3.44 3.20 -7.98
C LEU A 81 -4.31 4.42 -7.63
N ALA A 82 -4.36 5.42 -8.51
CA ALA A 82 -5.18 6.62 -8.32
C ALA A 82 -6.70 6.31 -8.31
N THR A 83 -7.13 5.17 -8.85
CA THR A 83 -8.53 4.71 -8.75
C THR A 83 -8.85 4.02 -7.42
N TYR A 84 -7.84 3.76 -6.57
CA TYR A 84 -7.95 3.13 -5.26
C TYR A 84 -7.48 4.05 -4.11
N PRO A 85 -7.97 5.30 -4.01
CA PRO A 85 -7.41 6.28 -3.07
C PRO A 85 -7.55 5.86 -1.59
N THR A 86 -8.70 5.31 -1.19
CA THR A 86 -8.92 4.85 0.20
C THR A 86 -8.05 3.64 0.56
N PRO A 87 -7.96 2.57 -0.26
CA PRO A 87 -7.01 1.48 -0.03
C PRO A 87 -5.55 1.93 0.02
N LEU A 88 -5.15 2.88 -0.82
CA LEU A 88 -3.79 3.42 -0.81
C LEU A 88 -3.50 4.20 0.49
N GLN A 89 -4.45 5.02 0.97
CA GLN A 89 -4.36 5.67 2.27
C GLN A 89 -4.31 4.66 3.41
N PHE A 90 -5.10 3.59 3.35
CA PHE A 90 -5.07 2.52 4.35
C PHE A 90 -3.68 1.87 4.40
N SER A 91 -3.12 1.47 3.25
CA SER A 91 -1.74 0.94 3.16
C SER A 91 -0.71 1.91 3.72
N ARG A 92 -0.87 3.23 3.46
CA ARG A 92 -0.01 4.26 4.03
C ARG A 92 -0.11 4.30 5.56
N GLN A 93 -1.29 4.15 6.14
CA GLN A 93 -1.43 4.05 7.60
C GLN A 93 -0.73 2.80 8.15
N LEU A 94 -0.86 1.65 7.48
CA LEU A 94 -0.14 0.44 7.87
C LEU A 94 1.38 0.67 7.83
N PHE A 95 1.90 1.32 6.80
CA PHE A 95 3.31 1.66 6.66
C PHE A 95 3.81 2.56 7.80
N HIS A 96 3.08 3.60 8.16
CA HIS A 96 3.47 4.51 9.24
C HIS A 96 3.38 3.87 10.63
N HIS A 97 2.50 2.88 10.80
CA HIS A 97 2.31 2.15 12.06
C HIS A 97 2.95 0.74 12.02
N ARG A 98 3.95 0.51 11.15
CA ARG A 98 4.60 -0.81 10.99
C ARG A 98 5.39 -1.29 12.21
N HIS A 99 5.59 -0.45 13.20
CA HIS A 99 6.08 -0.88 14.51
C HIS A 99 5.10 -1.80 15.26
N ILE A 100 3.82 -1.84 14.85
CA ILE A 100 2.78 -2.74 15.37
C ILE A 100 2.78 -4.01 14.52
N PRO A 101 3.08 -5.21 15.08
CA PRO A 101 3.32 -6.42 14.30
C PRO A 101 2.20 -6.80 13.32
N ARG A 102 0.92 -6.70 13.72
CA ARG A 102 -0.21 -7.02 12.84
C ARG A 102 -0.32 -6.07 11.63
N PHE A 103 0.02 -4.80 11.80
CA PHE A 103 0.00 -3.82 10.70
C PHE A 103 1.16 -4.05 9.73
N ASN A 104 2.36 -4.29 10.26
CA ASN A 104 3.51 -4.68 9.45
C ASN A 104 3.24 -5.95 8.65
N PHE A 105 2.68 -6.97 9.29
CA PHE A 105 2.34 -8.22 8.62
C PHE A 105 1.41 -8.01 7.44
N VAL A 106 0.32 -7.25 7.61
CA VAL A 106 -0.63 -7.02 6.52
C VAL A 106 -0.03 -6.11 5.44
N PHE A 107 0.75 -5.09 5.82
CA PHE A 107 1.45 -4.23 4.87
C PHE A 107 2.39 -5.04 3.96
N VAL A 108 3.31 -5.79 4.55
CA VAL A 108 4.29 -6.59 3.80
C VAL A 108 3.59 -7.64 2.94
N LYS A 109 2.64 -8.38 3.52
CA LYS A 109 1.86 -9.40 2.80
C LYS A 109 1.14 -8.83 1.58
N SER A 110 0.47 -7.69 1.72
CA SER A 110 -0.27 -7.04 0.63
C SER A 110 0.68 -6.52 -0.45
N TYR A 111 1.78 -5.90 -0.04
CA TYR A 111 2.78 -5.38 -0.94
C TYR A 111 3.46 -6.49 -1.76
N GLU A 112 3.94 -7.55 -1.10
CA GLU A 112 4.53 -8.70 -1.77
C GLU A 112 3.53 -9.42 -2.70
N ALA A 113 2.27 -9.54 -2.30
CA ALA A 113 1.25 -10.15 -3.14
C ALA A 113 1.05 -9.37 -4.44
N SER A 114 1.02 -8.03 -4.38
CA SER A 114 0.91 -7.18 -5.57
C SER A 114 2.20 -7.24 -6.41
N ALA A 115 3.36 -7.20 -5.76
CA ALA A 115 4.65 -7.35 -6.40
C ALA A 115 4.70 -8.66 -7.24
N LYS A 116 4.48 -9.79 -6.59
CA LYS A 116 4.48 -11.13 -7.23
C LYS A 116 3.37 -11.33 -8.26
N ALA A 117 2.25 -10.62 -8.11
CA ALA A 117 1.12 -10.79 -9.02
C ALA A 117 1.38 -10.22 -10.41
N PHE A 118 2.00 -9.04 -10.52
CA PHE A 118 2.22 -8.36 -11.79
C PHE A 118 3.26 -7.24 -11.77
N VAL A 119 3.55 -6.63 -10.60
CA VAL A 119 4.33 -5.39 -10.57
C VAL A 119 5.82 -5.64 -10.77
N LEU A 120 6.37 -6.76 -10.25
CA LEU A 120 7.80 -7.07 -10.37
C LEU A 120 8.24 -7.25 -11.83
N ASP A 121 7.42 -7.91 -12.65
CA ASP A 121 7.73 -8.10 -14.07
C ASP A 121 7.77 -6.75 -14.79
N LEU A 122 6.76 -5.89 -14.53
CA LEU A 122 6.71 -4.54 -15.08
C LEU A 122 7.88 -3.67 -14.61
N PHE A 123 8.29 -3.82 -13.35
CA PHE A 123 9.42 -3.09 -12.78
C PHE A 123 10.75 -3.54 -13.41
N ALA A 124 10.97 -4.85 -13.52
CA ALA A 124 12.17 -5.41 -14.14
C ALA A 124 12.31 -4.96 -15.61
N GLU A 125 11.21 -5.02 -16.38
CA GLU A 125 11.17 -4.59 -17.76
C GLU A 125 11.42 -3.08 -17.89
N HIS A 126 10.77 -2.26 -17.07
CA HIS A 126 10.91 -0.80 -17.10
C HIS A 126 12.35 -0.32 -16.80
N MET A 127 13.03 -1.02 -15.91
CA MET A 127 14.39 -0.68 -15.47
C MET A 127 15.49 -1.48 -16.18
N ASP A 128 15.15 -2.35 -17.14
CA ASP A 128 16.06 -3.28 -17.82
C ASP A 128 16.92 -4.09 -16.82
N LEU A 129 16.28 -4.61 -15.76
CA LEU A 129 16.94 -5.34 -14.69
C LEU A 129 16.90 -6.86 -14.95
N HIS A 130 18.08 -7.48 -14.83
CA HIS A 130 18.25 -8.93 -14.95
C HIS A 130 18.82 -9.48 -13.63
N LEU A 131 18.00 -9.45 -12.57
CA LEU A 131 18.36 -9.88 -11.22
C LEU A 131 17.66 -11.20 -10.87
N PRO A 132 18.23 -12.00 -9.94
CA PRO A 132 17.47 -13.08 -9.29
C PRO A 132 16.17 -12.54 -8.67
N GLN A 133 15.13 -13.37 -8.63
CA GLN A 133 13.80 -12.96 -8.19
C GLN A 133 13.80 -12.40 -6.75
N ASP A 134 14.60 -12.99 -5.85
CA ASP A 134 14.68 -12.55 -4.46
C ASP A 134 15.34 -11.16 -4.37
N ASP A 135 16.45 -10.93 -5.09
CA ASP A 135 17.14 -9.63 -5.14
C ASP A 135 16.23 -8.53 -5.73
N LEU A 136 15.48 -8.88 -6.78
CA LEU A 136 14.52 -7.98 -7.40
C LEU A 136 13.40 -7.61 -6.43
N ASN A 137 12.88 -8.59 -5.68
CA ASN A 137 11.85 -8.37 -4.67
C ASN A 137 12.35 -7.46 -3.55
N ASP A 138 13.55 -7.70 -3.03
CA ASP A 138 14.15 -6.91 -1.96
C ASP A 138 14.42 -5.46 -2.40
N LEU A 139 14.91 -5.28 -3.62
CA LEU A 139 15.07 -3.95 -4.22
C LEU A 139 13.74 -3.23 -4.33
N PHE A 140 12.71 -3.92 -4.87
CA PHE A 140 11.38 -3.35 -5.04
C PHE A 140 10.72 -2.99 -3.71
N LEU A 141 10.87 -3.82 -2.67
CA LEU A 141 10.40 -3.51 -1.31
C LEU A 141 11.06 -2.25 -0.76
N THR A 142 12.38 -2.13 -0.91
CA THR A 142 13.15 -0.95 -0.45
C THR A 142 12.69 0.33 -1.15
N LEU A 143 12.51 0.29 -2.47
CA LEU A 143 12.03 1.44 -3.24
C LEU A 143 10.57 1.77 -2.90
N GLY A 144 9.76 0.78 -2.63
CA GLY A 144 8.38 0.94 -2.18
C GLY A 144 8.28 1.65 -0.83
N GLU A 145 9.14 1.32 0.13
CA GLU A 145 9.20 2.06 1.41
C GLU A 145 9.54 3.54 1.19
N ALA A 146 10.52 3.83 0.33
CA ALA A 146 10.86 5.20 -0.03
C ALA A 146 9.67 5.92 -0.70
N TRP A 147 8.90 5.22 -1.54
CA TRP A 147 7.72 5.77 -2.20
C TRP A 147 6.58 6.03 -1.21
N TYR A 148 6.26 5.08 -0.33
CA TYR A 148 5.24 5.26 0.71
C TYR A 148 5.55 6.41 1.66
N SER A 149 6.83 6.67 1.95
CA SER A 149 7.25 7.80 2.79
C SER A 149 6.96 9.18 2.17
N ARG A 150 6.82 9.26 0.84
CA ARG A 150 6.54 10.49 0.08
C ARG A 150 5.06 10.74 -0.16
N LEU A 151 4.17 9.78 0.16
CA LEU A 151 2.74 9.91 -0.11
C LEU A 151 2.10 11.03 0.72
N ASP A 152 1.51 12.01 0.03
CA ASP A 152 0.64 13.01 0.65
C ASP A 152 -0.82 12.54 0.54
N PRO A 153 -1.53 12.31 1.66
CA PRO A 153 -2.94 11.90 1.62
C PRO A 153 -3.87 12.94 1.00
N LYS A 154 -3.40 14.17 0.81
CA LYS A 154 -4.17 15.25 0.17
C LYS A 154 -4.07 15.25 -1.35
N ASP A 155 -3.06 14.58 -1.90
CA ASP A 155 -2.85 14.49 -3.35
C ASP A 155 -2.37 13.08 -3.74
N LEU A 156 -3.35 12.22 -4.04
CA LEU A 156 -3.15 10.86 -4.56
C LEU A 156 -3.52 10.79 -6.06
N SER A 157 -3.34 11.90 -6.79
CA SER A 157 -3.50 11.90 -8.24
C SER A 157 -2.46 11.02 -8.92
N ALA A 158 -2.82 10.44 -10.07
CA ALA A 158 -1.91 9.60 -10.85
C ALA A 158 -0.59 10.32 -11.18
N ASP A 159 -0.65 11.62 -11.48
CA ASP A 159 0.53 12.43 -11.80
C ASP A 159 1.46 12.59 -10.60
N THR A 160 0.94 12.81 -9.40
CA THR A 160 1.76 12.96 -8.19
C THR A 160 2.35 11.62 -7.77
N LEU A 161 1.55 10.54 -7.79
CA LEU A 161 2.02 9.19 -7.50
C LEU A 161 3.14 8.75 -8.45
N ARG A 162 2.95 8.97 -9.75
CA ARG A 162 3.93 8.69 -10.81
C ARG A 162 5.22 9.50 -10.62
N ARG A 163 5.12 10.80 -10.39
CA ARG A 163 6.27 11.68 -10.22
C ARG A 163 7.16 11.25 -9.05
N HIS A 164 6.58 10.86 -7.90
CA HIS A 164 7.34 10.32 -6.78
C HIS A 164 8.13 9.06 -7.16
N ALA A 165 7.55 8.19 -7.98
CA ALA A 165 8.22 6.99 -8.45
C ALA A 165 9.33 7.31 -9.46
N GLU A 166 9.05 8.17 -10.45
CA GLU A 166 10.03 8.61 -11.44
C GLU A 166 11.28 9.22 -10.79
N ASP A 167 11.08 10.06 -9.76
CA ASP A 167 12.20 10.66 -9.01
C ASP A 167 13.05 9.59 -8.29
N ILE A 168 12.41 8.60 -7.65
CA ILE A 168 13.13 7.49 -6.98
C ILE A 168 13.87 6.63 -8.01
N LEU A 169 13.22 6.26 -9.11
CA LEU A 169 13.83 5.43 -10.15
C LEU A 169 14.99 6.16 -10.86
N LYS A 170 14.87 7.47 -11.07
CA LYS A 170 15.95 8.30 -11.61
C LYS A 170 17.16 8.35 -10.68
N ASP A 171 16.92 8.51 -9.37
CA ASP A 171 17.99 8.49 -8.37
C ASP A 171 18.70 7.12 -8.37
N LEU A 172 17.94 6.02 -8.44
CA LEU A 172 18.49 4.67 -8.56
C LEU A 172 19.33 4.50 -9.84
N ALA A 173 18.80 4.91 -11.00
CA ALA A 173 19.50 4.80 -12.27
C ALA A 173 20.81 5.60 -12.27
N ASN A 174 20.78 6.82 -11.72
CA ASN A 174 21.98 7.64 -11.54
C ASN A 174 23.02 6.96 -10.63
N PHE A 175 22.58 6.35 -9.54
CA PHE A 175 23.45 5.59 -8.64
C PHE A 175 24.09 4.38 -9.35
N MET A 176 23.31 3.58 -10.07
CA MET A 176 23.78 2.43 -10.82
C MET A 176 24.77 2.80 -11.92
N GLY A 177 24.55 3.91 -12.59
CA GLY A 177 25.45 4.48 -13.61
C GLY A 177 26.70 5.17 -13.04
N SER A 178 26.78 5.39 -11.74
CA SER A 178 27.91 6.02 -11.09
C SER A 178 29.07 5.06 -10.87
N GLY A 179 30.31 5.59 -10.87
CA GLY A 179 31.50 4.80 -10.51
C GLY A 179 31.47 4.22 -9.09
N ILE A 180 30.62 4.79 -8.19
CA ILE A 180 30.40 4.33 -6.82
C ILE A 180 29.75 2.93 -6.82
N TYR A 181 28.75 2.69 -7.66
CA TYR A 181 28.10 1.38 -7.77
C TYR A 181 29.10 0.30 -8.21
N SER A 182 29.94 0.60 -9.21
CA SER A 182 30.99 -0.33 -9.69
C SER A 182 32.05 -0.65 -8.62
N THR A 183 32.29 0.29 -7.70
CA THR A 183 33.23 0.11 -6.58
C THR A 183 32.61 -0.75 -5.48
N LEU A 184 31.34 -0.48 -5.09
CA LEU A 184 30.63 -1.26 -4.08
C LEU A 184 30.45 -2.73 -4.50
N ARG A 185 30.13 -2.99 -5.76
CA ARG A 185 29.97 -4.36 -6.31
C ARG A 185 31.23 -5.20 -6.21
N LYS A 186 32.40 -4.58 -6.09
CA LYS A 186 33.71 -5.30 -5.93
C LYS A 186 34.04 -5.61 -4.47
N VAL A 187 33.33 -4.98 -3.52
CA VAL A 187 33.58 -5.08 -2.08
C VAL A 187 32.56 -5.98 -1.39
N LEU A 188 31.35 -6.13 -1.96
CA LEU A 188 30.30 -7.04 -1.52
C LEU A 188 30.38 -8.39 -2.22
#